data_1970517d24ca26b3b5a92ce4a61b46da
#
_entry.id   1970517d24ca26b3b5a92ce4a61b46da
#
_cell.length_a   1.000
_cell.length_b   1.000
_cell.length_c   1.000
_cell.angle_alpha   90.00
_cell.angle_beta   90.00
_cell.angle_gamma   90.00
#
_symmetry.space_group_name_H-M   'P 1'
#
loop_
_entity.id
_entity.type
_entity.pdbx_description
1 polymer ?
#
loop_
_entity_poly.entity_id
_entity_poly.type
_entity_poly.pdbx_seq_one_letter_code
_entity_poly.pdbx_strand_id
1 'polypeptide(L)'
;QKNMMLFEHGNIFRKNGEGLDGINEIHLISGVVCGNMHDSSIHLNKSIKNDLFSIKGAINSLLKRMNFRDISLEFVDKSESQFDKAFIIEVNNKNIGRYGKISSSMIKKLDLDIREIYGFEINLKDLLSLISTNATKYEPINYLPKVERDLNFVVDETIEVGDIVKEIDLLKNKLLVSVVPKNIFRHSSIGDLKKSVTINLEFQHPSKTLEDKDVNLIINEIINVVSKNFNAKLRQ
;
A
#
# COMPACT_ATOMS: atom_id res chain seq x y z
N GLN A 1 8.27 -11.14 25.03
CA GLN A 1 8.84 -10.00 24.30
C GLN A 1 7.69 -9.18 23.69
N LYS A 2 7.63 -7.87 23.98
CA LYS A 2 6.47 -7.03 23.59
C LYS A 2 6.60 -6.43 22.17
N ASN A 3 7.83 -6.28 21.68
CA ASN A 3 8.13 -5.70 20.37
C ASN A 3 8.80 -6.75 19.51
N MET A 4 8.18 -7.14 18.41
CA MET A 4 8.69 -8.19 17.52
C MET A 4 8.41 -7.87 16.05
N MET A 5 9.38 -8.20 15.21
CA MET A 5 9.26 -8.27 13.76
C MET A 5 9.91 -9.59 13.34
N LEU A 6 9.09 -10.54 12.92
CA LEU A 6 9.51 -11.88 12.56
C LEU A 6 9.06 -12.23 11.16
N PHE A 7 9.84 -13.01 10.45
CA PHE A 7 9.45 -13.62 9.20
C PHE A 7 9.98 -15.05 9.11
N GLU A 8 9.30 -15.86 8.33
CA GLU A 8 9.67 -17.23 8.03
C GLU A 8 9.28 -17.56 6.59
N HIS A 9 10.03 -18.47 5.98
CA HIS A 9 9.61 -19.12 4.74
C HIS A 9 9.61 -20.64 4.95
N GLY A 10 8.63 -21.31 4.38
CA GLY A 10 8.50 -22.76 4.56
C GLY A 10 7.28 -23.30 3.84
N ASN A 11 7.14 -24.61 3.90
CA ASN A 11 6.04 -25.30 3.27
C ASN A 11 4.90 -25.51 4.27
N ILE A 12 3.68 -25.21 3.83
CA ILE A 12 2.46 -25.61 4.49
C ILE A 12 1.79 -26.74 3.70
N PHE A 13 1.08 -27.60 4.39
CA PHE A 13 0.39 -28.73 3.80
C PHE A 13 -1.12 -28.56 3.99
N ARG A 14 -1.87 -28.58 2.90
CA ARG A 14 -3.33 -28.51 2.93
C ARG A 14 -3.91 -29.81 2.39
N LYS A 15 -4.80 -30.40 3.16
CA LYS A 15 -5.53 -31.60 2.73
C LYS A 15 -6.72 -31.18 1.88
N ASN A 16 -6.70 -31.51 0.58
CA ASN A 16 -7.75 -31.22 -0.39
C ASN A 16 -8.41 -32.48 -0.96
N GLY A 17 -8.04 -33.67 -0.47
CA GLY A 17 -8.54 -34.96 -0.93
C GLY A 17 -8.19 -36.10 0.02
N GLU A 18 -8.35 -37.34 -0.43
CA GLU A 18 -7.99 -38.53 0.34
C GLU A 18 -6.55 -38.97 0.03
N GLY A 19 -5.91 -39.61 1.01
CA GLY A 19 -4.56 -40.15 0.88
C GLY A 19 -3.46 -39.08 0.80
N LEU A 20 -2.27 -39.47 0.40
CA LEU A 20 -1.11 -38.59 0.23
C LEU A 20 -1.24 -37.71 -1.02
N ASP A 21 -1.87 -38.22 -2.07
CA ASP A 21 -2.11 -37.47 -3.32
C ASP A 21 -3.10 -36.30 -3.12
N GLY A 22 -3.89 -36.34 -2.04
CA GLY A 22 -4.79 -35.27 -1.63
C GLY A 22 -4.11 -34.15 -0.81
N ILE A 23 -2.78 -34.21 -0.60
CA ILE A 23 -2.04 -33.18 0.11
C ILE A 23 -1.43 -32.19 -0.87
N ASN A 24 -1.84 -30.93 -0.75
CA ASN A 24 -1.24 -29.83 -1.50
C ASN A 24 -0.16 -29.14 -0.65
N GLU A 25 1.05 -29.17 -1.14
CA GLU A 25 2.21 -28.48 -0.55
C GLU A 25 2.32 -27.07 -1.15
N ILE A 26 2.33 -26.06 -0.29
CA ILE A 26 2.39 -24.66 -0.69
C ILE A 26 3.57 -24.02 0.02
N HIS A 27 4.50 -23.46 -0.75
CA HIS A 27 5.63 -22.73 -0.21
C HIS A 27 5.24 -21.27 0.03
N LEU A 28 5.27 -20.84 1.29
CA LEU A 28 4.92 -19.49 1.72
C LEU A 28 6.14 -18.74 2.27
N ILE A 29 6.08 -17.43 2.12
CA ILE A 29 6.81 -16.49 2.96
C ILE A 29 5.79 -15.73 3.81
N SER A 30 6.00 -15.71 5.11
CA SER A 30 5.10 -15.10 6.08
C SER A 30 5.86 -14.20 7.03
N GLY A 31 5.20 -13.19 7.56
CA GLY A 31 5.80 -12.34 8.58
C GLY A 31 4.77 -11.72 9.48
N VAL A 32 5.19 -11.38 10.68
CA VAL A 32 4.35 -10.73 11.69
C VAL A 32 5.10 -9.60 12.37
N VAL A 33 4.35 -8.56 12.74
CA VAL A 33 4.85 -7.46 13.57
C VAL A 33 3.89 -7.20 14.72
N CYS A 34 4.45 -6.86 15.89
CA CYS A 34 3.67 -6.40 17.03
C CYS A 34 4.48 -5.42 17.89
N GLY A 35 3.79 -4.72 18.79
CA GLY A 35 4.40 -3.74 19.69
C GLY A 35 4.93 -2.48 18.99
N ASN A 36 6.05 -1.97 19.42
CA ASN A 36 6.64 -0.77 18.86
C ASN A 36 7.65 -1.09 17.75
N MET A 37 7.57 -0.36 16.64
CA MET A 37 8.62 -0.33 15.62
C MET A 37 9.86 0.39 16.15
N HIS A 38 9.63 1.51 16.82
CA HIS A 38 10.67 2.29 17.49
C HIS A 38 10.19 2.68 18.87
N ASP A 39 11.02 2.43 19.88
CA ASP A 39 10.80 2.95 21.24
C ASP A 39 11.17 4.44 21.30
N SER A 40 10.59 5.14 22.26
CA SER A 40 10.96 6.54 22.49
C SER A 40 12.44 6.66 22.89
N SER A 41 13.10 7.70 22.39
CA SER A 41 14.50 7.98 22.64
C SER A 41 14.72 9.50 22.75
N ILE A 42 15.96 9.93 23.00
CA ILE A 42 16.30 11.36 23.02
C ILE A 42 15.95 12.07 21.71
N HIS A 43 16.07 11.35 20.58
CA HIS A 43 15.78 11.88 19.24
C HIS A 43 14.36 11.63 18.78
N LEU A 44 13.64 10.70 19.43
CA LEU A 44 12.27 10.33 19.12
C LEU A 44 11.41 10.46 20.38
N ASN A 45 10.72 11.59 20.52
CA ASN A 45 9.95 11.92 21.72
C ASN A 45 8.78 10.98 22.01
N LYS A 46 8.35 10.19 21.02
CA LYS A 46 7.25 9.21 21.15
C LYS A 46 7.63 7.89 20.51
N SER A 47 7.19 6.78 21.10
CA SER A 47 7.29 5.48 20.46
C SER A 47 6.38 5.42 19.23
N ILE A 48 6.86 4.78 18.17
CA ILE A 48 6.08 4.47 16.96
C ILE A 48 5.64 3.02 17.07
N LYS A 49 4.33 2.80 17.12
CA LYS A 49 3.75 1.46 17.16
C LYS A 49 3.73 0.83 15.78
N ASN A 50 3.88 -0.48 15.74
CA ASN A 50 3.56 -1.25 14.55
C ASN A 50 2.04 -1.25 14.33
N ASP A 51 1.66 -1.10 13.08
CA ASP A 51 0.27 -1.11 12.62
C ASP A 51 0.14 -1.79 11.25
N LEU A 52 -1.02 -1.69 10.66
CA LEU A 52 -1.29 -2.22 9.32
C LEU A 52 -0.39 -1.58 8.25
N PHE A 53 -0.05 -0.30 8.40
CA PHE A 53 0.81 0.40 7.44
C PHE A 53 2.28 -0.04 7.55
N SER A 54 2.71 -0.51 8.72
CA SER A 54 4.04 -1.09 8.91
C SER A 54 4.21 -2.35 8.06
N ILE A 55 3.24 -3.26 8.08
CA ILE A 55 3.22 -4.46 7.23
C ILE A 55 3.08 -4.09 5.75
N LYS A 56 2.17 -3.18 5.41
CA LYS A 56 1.99 -2.67 4.05
C LYS A 56 3.29 -2.10 3.48
N GLY A 57 4.01 -1.31 4.29
CA GLY A 57 5.31 -0.74 3.92
C GLY A 57 6.38 -1.81 3.68
N ALA A 58 6.44 -2.84 4.54
CA ALA A 58 7.37 -3.96 4.38
C ALA A 58 7.11 -4.75 3.09
N ILE A 59 5.84 -5.08 2.80
CA ILE A 59 5.43 -5.76 1.56
C ILE A 59 5.80 -4.92 0.34
N ASN A 60 5.43 -3.64 0.33
CA ASN A 60 5.79 -2.74 -0.77
C ASN A 60 7.31 -2.65 -0.99
N SER A 61 8.08 -2.57 0.08
CA SER A 61 9.55 -2.51 0.00
C SER A 61 10.12 -3.80 -0.57
N LEU A 62 9.60 -4.97 -0.16
CA LEU A 62 9.99 -6.27 -0.71
C LEU A 62 9.71 -6.32 -2.21
N LEU A 63 8.47 -6.06 -2.62
CA LEU A 63 8.05 -6.18 -4.01
C LEU A 63 8.76 -5.16 -4.93
N LYS A 64 8.95 -3.93 -4.48
CA LYS A 64 9.74 -2.92 -5.21
C LYS A 64 11.20 -3.32 -5.40
N ARG A 65 11.84 -3.92 -4.37
CA ARG A 65 13.21 -4.45 -4.48
C ARG A 65 13.32 -5.61 -5.46
N MET A 66 12.24 -6.37 -5.65
CA MET A 66 12.13 -7.40 -6.69
C MET A 66 11.76 -6.82 -8.08
N ASN A 67 11.75 -5.49 -8.22
CA ASN A 67 11.45 -4.74 -9.44
C ASN A 67 10.01 -4.90 -9.96
N PHE A 68 9.06 -5.20 -9.08
CA PHE A 68 7.64 -5.11 -9.42
C PHE A 68 7.17 -3.65 -9.39
N ARG A 69 6.39 -3.25 -10.39
CA ARG A 69 5.87 -1.88 -10.55
C ARG A 69 4.37 -1.82 -10.35
N ASP A 70 3.65 -2.80 -10.85
CA ASP A 70 2.19 -2.89 -10.73
C ASP A 70 1.83 -3.73 -9.49
N ILE A 71 1.72 -3.03 -8.37
CA ILE A 71 1.44 -3.61 -7.04
C ILE A 71 0.12 -3.02 -6.54
N SER A 72 -0.88 -3.86 -6.32
CA SER A 72 -2.13 -3.49 -5.66
C SER A 72 -2.23 -4.17 -4.29
N LEU A 73 -2.62 -3.38 -3.29
CA LEU A 73 -2.81 -3.82 -1.90
C LEU A 73 -4.22 -3.41 -1.47
N GLU A 74 -5.22 -4.16 -1.96
CA GLU A 74 -6.63 -3.83 -1.84
C GLU A 74 -7.29 -4.52 -0.64
N PHE A 75 -8.23 -3.83 -0.01
CA PHE A 75 -9.07 -4.40 1.04
C PHE A 75 -10.05 -5.40 0.44
N VAL A 76 -10.18 -6.55 1.08
CA VAL A 76 -11.18 -7.57 0.75
C VAL A 76 -12.05 -7.77 1.95
N ASP A 77 -13.32 -7.48 1.79
CA ASP A 77 -14.32 -7.74 2.84
C ASP A 77 -14.66 -9.23 2.91
N LYS A 78 -13.66 -10.03 3.28
CA LYS A 78 -13.83 -11.43 3.63
C LYS A 78 -13.18 -11.65 4.99
N SER A 79 -14.00 -11.91 5.99
CA SER A 79 -13.51 -12.44 7.27
C SER A 79 -12.91 -13.82 7.02
N GLU A 80 -11.60 -13.88 6.99
CA GLU A 80 -10.86 -15.15 6.98
C GLU A 80 -10.54 -15.54 8.41
N SER A 81 -10.49 -16.85 8.70
CA SER A 81 -10.25 -17.35 10.06
C SER A 81 -8.97 -16.84 10.72
N GLN A 82 -8.03 -16.34 9.92
CA GLN A 82 -6.71 -15.86 10.39
C GLN A 82 -6.65 -14.35 10.60
N PHE A 83 -7.46 -13.56 9.88
CA PHE A 83 -7.45 -12.11 9.92
C PHE A 83 -8.82 -11.53 10.28
N ASP A 84 -8.88 -10.54 11.18
CA ASP A 84 -10.09 -9.76 11.45
C ASP A 84 -10.45 -8.87 10.25
N LYS A 85 -9.42 -8.34 9.59
CA LYS A 85 -9.52 -7.60 8.32
C LYS A 85 -8.37 -8.06 7.43
N ALA A 86 -8.70 -8.53 6.24
CA ALA A 86 -7.74 -9.02 5.26
C ALA A 86 -7.63 -8.07 4.06
N PHE A 87 -6.44 -7.94 3.54
CA PHE A 87 -6.11 -7.23 2.31
C PHE A 87 -5.43 -8.21 1.36
N ILE A 88 -5.77 -8.15 0.09
CA ILE A 88 -5.11 -8.93 -0.96
C ILE A 88 -3.82 -8.24 -1.38
N ILE A 89 -2.81 -9.04 -1.68
CA ILE A 89 -1.56 -8.62 -2.30
C ILE A 89 -1.63 -9.06 -3.76
N GLU A 90 -1.75 -8.11 -4.67
CA GLU A 90 -1.73 -8.38 -6.11
C GLU A 90 -0.50 -7.78 -6.76
N VAL A 91 0.05 -8.53 -7.71
CA VAL A 91 1.16 -8.10 -8.57
C VAL A 91 0.79 -8.47 -10.00
N ASN A 92 0.82 -7.50 -10.91
CA ASN A 92 0.42 -7.68 -12.30
C ASN A 92 -0.97 -8.35 -12.43
N ASN A 93 -1.96 -7.90 -11.64
CA ASN A 93 -3.32 -8.45 -11.57
C ASN A 93 -3.42 -9.93 -11.14
N LYS A 94 -2.38 -10.48 -10.54
CA LYS A 94 -2.38 -11.81 -9.95
C LYS A 94 -2.32 -11.73 -8.44
N ASN A 95 -3.28 -12.36 -7.77
CA ASN A 95 -3.24 -12.51 -6.32
C ASN A 95 -2.10 -13.45 -5.93
N ILE A 96 -1.16 -12.95 -5.13
CA ILE A 96 0.00 -13.69 -4.63
C ILE A 96 -0.04 -13.92 -3.11
N GLY A 97 -0.97 -13.28 -2.41
CA GLY A 97 -1.02 -13.38 -0.96
C GLY A 97 -2.00 -12.43 -0.31
N ARG A 98 -1.86 -12.30 0.99
CA ARG A 98 -2.72 -11.47 1.83
C ARG A 98 -1.97 -10.92 3.03
N TYR A 99 -2.49 -9.87 3.62
CA TYR A 99 -1.99 -9.29 4.86
C TYR A 99 -3.14 -8.69 5.66
N GLY A 100 -2.92 -8.45 6.95
CA GLY A 100 -3.97 -7.87 7.78
C GLY A 100 -3.65 -7.91 9.26
N LYS A 101 -4.66 -7.56 10.07
CA LYS A 101 -4.63 -7.75 11.52
C LYS A 101 -4.99 -9.19 11.83
N ILE A 102 -4.15 -9.88 12.59
CA ILE A 102 -4.40 -11.26 13.03
C ILE A 102 -5.67 -11.29 13.89
N SER A 103 -6.51 -12.28 13.64
CA SER A 103 -7.80 -12.36 14.31
C SER A 103 -7.66 -12.63 15.81
N SER A 104 -8.55 -12.01 16.57
CA SER A 104 -8.61 -12.19 18.03
C SER A 104 -8.84 -13.66 18.43
N SER A 105 -9.51 -14.43 17.59
CA SER A 105 -9.70 -15.88 17.79
C SER A 105 -8.40 -16.65 17.66
N MET A 106 -7.55 -16.30 16.70
CA MET A 106 -6.23 -16.91 16.51
C MET A 106 -5.29 -16.57 17.67
N ILE A 107 -5.27 -15.30 18.10
CA ILE A 107 -4.47 -14.85 19.24
C ILE A 107 -4.83 -15.65 20.51
N LYS A 108 -6.13 -15.84 20.76
CA LYS A 108 -6.60 -16.66 21.89
C LYS A 108 -6.24 -18.13 21.74
N LYS A 109 -6.39 -18.71 20.55
CA LYS A 109 -6.06 -20.12 20.27
C LYS A 109 -4.58 -20.40 20.51
N LEU A 110 -3.71 -19.44 20.27
CA LEU A 110 -2.26 -19.53 20.47
C LEU A 110 -1.82 -19.10 21.88
N ASP A 111 -2.76 -18.74 22.75
CA ASP A 111 -2.50 -18.28 24.14
C ASP A 111 -1.49 -17.14 24.20
N LEU A 112 -1.63 -16.15 23.28
CA LEU A 112 -0.72 -15.03 23.21
C LEU A 112 -1.24 -13.86 24.05
N ASP A 113 -0.39 -13.32 24.94
CA ASP A 113 -0.67 -12.09 25.71
C ASP A 113 -0.33 -10.82 24.91
N ILE A 114 -0.73 -10.79 23.63
CA ILE A 114 -0.51 -9.67 22.72
C ILE A 114 -1.83 -9.39 22.00
N ARG A 115 -2.32 -8.15 22.04
CA ARG A 115 -3.64 -7.80 21.51
C ARG A 115 -3.64 -7.39 20.03
N GLU A 116 -2.53 -6.86 19.54
CA GLU A 116 -2.42 -6.33 18.19
C GLU A 116 -1.20 -6.91 17.50
N ILE A 117 -1.47 -7.83 16.56
CA ILE A 117 -0.49 -8.44 15.70
C ILE A 117 -0.95 -8.22 14.27
N TYR A 118 -0.05 -7.76 13.42
CA TYR A 118 -0.26 -7.63 11.99
C TYR A 118 0.64 -8.60 11.26
N GLY A 119 0.14 -9.21 10.20
CA GLY A 119 0.91 -10.23 9.49
C GLY A 119 0.59 -10.27 8.01
N PHE A 120 1.41 -11.00 7.28
CA PHE A 120 1.22 -11.29 5.87
C PHE A 120 1.60 -12.73 5.54
N GLU A 121 1.02 -13.24 4.46
CA GLU A 121 1.38 -14.51 3.82
C GLU A 121 1.47 -14.26 2.31
N ILE A 122 2.56 -14.69 1.68
CA ILE A 122 2.79 -14.60 0.23
C ILE A 122 3.13 -15.99 -0.28
N ASN A 123 2.44 -16.44 -1.33
CA ASN A 123 2.76 -17.66 -2.06
C ASN A 123 4.04 -17.43 -2.87
N LEU A 124 5.11 -18.11 -2.47
CA LEU A 124 6.43 -17.90 -3.08
C LEU A 124 6.47 -18.39 -4.54
N LYS A 125 5.78 -19.48 -4.86
CA LYS A 125 5.68 -20.01 -6.23
C LYS A 125 5.00 -19.00 -7.15
N ASP A 126 3.88 -18.41 -6.70
CA ASP A 126 3.16 -17.40 -7.47
C ASP A 126 4.00 -16.13 -7.64
N LEU A 127 4.64 -15.66 -6.58
CA LEU A 127 5.54 -14.51 -6.60
C LEU A 127 6.70 -14.74 -7.59
N LEU A 128 7.41 -15.86 -7.49
CA LEU A 128 8.54 -16.19 -8.36
C LEU A 128 8.13 -16.34 -9.82
N SER A 129 6.91 -16.85 -10.10
CA SER A 129 6.39 -16.98 -11.46
C SER A 129 6.19 -15.63 -12.18
N LEU A 130 6.12 -14.54 -11.42
CA LEU A 130 5.93 -13.18 -11.93
C LEU A 130 7.24 -12.40 -12.08
N ILE A 131 8.36 -12.94 -11.61
CA ILE A 131 9.65 -12.29 -11.77
C ILE A 131 9.96 -12.19 -13.27
N SER A 132 10.05 -10.96 -13.74
CA SER A 132 10.51 -10.69 -15.10
C SER A 132 12.01 -11.01 -15.20
N THR A 133 12.39 -11.74 -16.23
CA THR A 133 13.81 -11.97 -16.57
C THR A 133 14.49 -10.72 -17.11
N ASN A 134 13.74 -9.62 -17.29
CA ASN A 134 14.29 -8.34 -17.71
C ASN A 134 15.20 -7.78 -16.61
N ALA A 135 16.47 -7.76 -16.87
CA ALA A 135 17.45 -7.14 -15.98
C ALA A 135 17.07 -5.68 -15.72
N THR A 136 17.22 -5.24 -14.48
CA THR A 136 17.10 -3.83 -14.12
C THR A 136 18.12 -3.04 -14.94
N LYS A 137 17.65 -2.15 -15.80
CA LYS A 137 18.53 -1.27 -16.57
C LYS A 137 18.85 -0.04 -15.73
N TYR A 138 20.10 0.37 -15.77
CA TYR A 138 20.50 1.65 -15.21
C TYR A 138 19.82 2.78 -15.98
N GLU A 139 19.11 3.64 -15.26
CA GLU A 139 18.57 4.90 -15.78
C GLU A 139 19.39 6.04 -15.17
N PRO A 140 19.94 6.96 -15.98
CA PRO A 140 20.68 8.11 -15.47
C PRO A 140 19.80 8.94 -14.53
N ILE A 141 20.42 9.47 -13.47
CA ILE A 141 19.73 10.37 -12.56
C ILE A 141 19.34 11.64 -13.33
N ASN A 142 18.06 11.99 -13.26
CA ASN A 142 17.58 13.22 -13.85
C ASN A 142 17.89 14.40 -12.91
N TYR A 143 18.77 15.30 -13.33
CA TYR A 143 19.19 16.47 -12.53
C TYR A 143 18.29 17.71 -12.74
N LEU A 144 17.30 17.64 -13.63
CA LEU A 144 16.39 18.75 -13.84
C LEU A 144 15.50 18.97 -12.60
N PRO A 145 15.14 20.23 -12.30
CA PRO A 145 14.31 20.51 -11.15
C PRO A 145 12.92 19.87 -11.29
N LYS A 146 12.45 19.31 -10.18
CA LYS A 146 11.06 18.87 -10.05
C LYS A 146 10.17 20.05 -9.75
N VAL A 147 8.93 20.00 -10.22
CA VAL A 147 7.87 20.92 -9.86
C VAL A 147 6.89 20.18 -8.96
N GLU A 148 6.66 20.72 -7.77
CA GLU A 148 5.72 20.15 -6.80
C GLU A 148 4.43 20.96 -6.75
N ARG A 149 3.30 20.29 -6.61
CA ARG A 149 1.97 20.91 -6.43
C ARG A 149 1.15 20.09 -5.44
N ASP A 150 0.49 20.78 -4.54
CA ASP A 150 -0.48 20.18 -3.61
C ASP A 150 -1.90 20.47 -4.08
N LEU A 151 -2.70 19.42 -4.22
CA LEU A 151 -4.12 19.53 -4.50
C LEU A 151 -4.93 19.08 -3.28
N ASN A 152 -5.91 19.87 -2.89
CA ASN A 152 -6.80 19.55 -1.79
C ASN A 152 -8.18 19.20 -2.33
N PHE A 153 -8.58 17.93 -2.21
CA PHE A 153 -9.89 17.45 -2.62
C PHE A 153 -10.81 17.24 -1.43
N VAL A 154 -11.99 17.80 -1.45
CA VAL A 154 -13.07 17.47 -0.53
C VAL A 154 -13.89 16.34 -1.15
N VAL A 155 -13.93 15.20 -0.46
CA VAL A 155 -14.64 13.98 -0.88
C VAL A 155 -15.50 13.44 0.25
N ASP A 156 -16.42 12.53 -0.06
CA ASP A 156 -17.19 11.81 0.94
C ASP A 156 -16.29 10.92 1.80
N GLU A 157 -16.64 10.73 3.08
CA GLU A 157 -15.84 9.97 4.04
C GLU A 157 -15.61 8.52 3.61
N THR A 158 -16.54 7.94 2.86
CA THR A 158 -16.47 6.56 2.35
C THR A 158 -15.46 6.34 1.24
N ILE A 159 -15.01 7.41 0.57
CA ILE A 159 -14.05 7.29 -0.55
C ILE A 159 -12.66 6.94 0.02
N GLU A 160 -12.09 5.83 -0.43
CA GLU A 160 -10.73 5.45 -0.06
C GLU A 160 -9.70 6.35 -0.77
N VAL A 161 -8.71 6.84 -0.02
CA VAL A 161 -7.66 7.72 -0.60
C VAL A 161 -6.84 6.96 -1.65
N GLY A 162 -6.69 5.65 -1.46
CA GLY A 162 -6.00 4.78 -2.41
C GLY A 162 -6.66 4.77 -3.79
N ASP A 163 -8.00 4.84 -3.86
CA ASP A 163 -8.72 4.88 -5.12
C ASP A 163 -8.47 6.18 -5.88
N ILE A 164 -8.38 7.30 -5.17
CA ILE A 164 -8.04 8.60 -5.78
C ILE A 164 -6.62 8.54 -6.37
N VAL A 165 -5.66 8.01 -5.62
CA VAL A 165 -4.28 7.85 -6.11
C VAL A 165 -4.24 6.94 -7.33
N LYS A 166 -4.95 5.81 -7.29
CA LYS A 166 -5.03 4.86 -8.40
C LYS A 166 -5.60 5.50 -9.67
N GLU A 167 -6.66 6.30 -9.56
CA GLU A 167 -7.25 7.03 -10.69
C GLU A 167 -6.27 8.05 -11.30
N ILE A 168 -5.49 8.73 -10.46
CA ILE A 168 -4.45 9.66 -10.94
C ILE A 168 -3.34 8.89 -11.67
N ASP A 169 -2.89 7.77 -11.11
CA ASP A 169 -1.84 6.93 -11.72
C ASP A 169 -2.30 6.30 -13.06
N LEU A 170 -3.60 6.01 -13.21
CA LEU A 170 -4.18 5.50 -14.45
C LEU A 170 -4.09 6.48 -15.62
N LEU A 171 -3.90 7.77 -15.38
CA LEU A 171 -3.61 8.75 -16.46
C LEU A 171 -2.28 8.46 -17.17
N LYS A 172 -1.38 7.70 -16.53
CA LYS A 172 -0.06 7.30 -17.09
C LYS A 172 0.71 8.47 -17.71
N ASN A 173 0.58 9.67 -17.11
CA ASN A 173 1.24 10.85 -17.61
C ASN A 173 2.76 10.75 -17.35
N LYS A 174 3.54 10.86 -18.42
CA LYS A 174 5.01 10.68 -18.36
C LYS A 174 5.74 11.77 -17.55
N LEU A 175 5.11 12.90 -17.33
CA LEU A 175 5.70 14.01 -16.56
C LEU A 175 5.37 13.90 -15.06
N LEU A 176 4.34 13.14 -14.69
CA LEU A 176 3.97 12.90 -13.31
C LEU A 176 4.83 11.77 -12.74
N VAL A 177 5.76 12.12 -11.86
CA VAL A 177 6.74 11.17 -11.31
C VAL A 177 6.40 10.66 -9.92
N SER A 178 5.50 11.36 -9.20
CA SER A 178 5.09 10.96 -7.86
C SER A 178 3.70 11.48 -7.51
N VAL A 179 2.89 10.64 -6.87
CA VAL A 179 1.56 10.97 -6.32
C VAL A 179 1.54 10.48 -4.87
N VAL A 180 1.53 11.39 -3.91
CA VAL A 180 1.63 11.04 -2.49
C VAL A 180 0.54 11.74 -1.68
N PRO A 181 -0.36 10.99 -1.01
CA PRO A 181 -1.27 11.56 -0.03
C PRO A 181 -0.46 12.09 1.16
N LYS A 182 -0.62 13.37 1.47
CA LYS A 182 0.11 14.02 2.57
C LYS A 182 -0.71 14.12 3.84
N ASN A 183 -2.00 14.46 3.72
CA ASN A 183 -2.84 14.72 4.87
C ASN A 183 -4.31 14.41 4.60
N ILE A 184 -5.03 14.03 5.65
CA ILE A 184 -6.49 13.93 5.67
C ILE A 184 -6.99 14.81 6.80
N PHE A 185 -7.81 15.80 6.45
CA PHE A 185 -8.37 16.74 7.39
C PHE A 185 -9.90 16.55 7.48
N ARG A 186 -10.42 16.53 8.71
CA ARG A 186 -11.84 16.42 9.03
C ARG A 186 -12.25 17.54 9.95
N HIS A 187 -13.23 18.32 9.55
CA HIS A 187 -13.78 19.41 10.35
C HIS A 187 -15.18 19.73 9.88
N SER A 188 -16.03 20.22 10.78
CA SER A 188 -17.42 20.59 10.48
C SER A 188 -17.56 21.62 9.35
N SER A 189 -16.55 22.47 9.16
CA SER A 189 -16.52 23.47 8.06
C SER A 189 -16.44 22.86 6.66
N ILE A 190 -16.08 21.58 6.54
CA ILE A 190 -15.97 20.87 5.24
C ILE A 190 -17.32 20.24 4.87
N GLY A 191 -18.16 20.04 5.85
CA GLY A 191 -19.46 19.34 5.77
C GLY A 191 -19.44 18.01 6.51
N ASP A 192 -20.62 17.58 6.95
CA ASP A 192 -20.80 16.30 7.61
C ASP A 192 -20.51 15.15 6.64
N LEU A 193 -19.89 14.09 7.14
CA LEU A 193 -19.48 12.91 6.37
C LEU A 193 -18.55 13.22 5.20
N LYS A 194 -17.73 14.27 5.30
CA LYS A 194 -16.73 14.65 4.31
C LYS A 194 -15.35 14.74 4.92
N LYS A 195 -14.35 14.50 4.07
CA LYS A 195 -12.95 14.72 4.40
C LYS A 195 -12.25 15.50 3.31
N SER A 196 -11.24 16.29 3.68
CA SER A 196 -10.33 16.94 2.75
C SER A 196 -9.05 16.14 2.68
N VAL A 197 -8.67 15.73 1.47
CA VAL A 197 -7.46 14.95 1.20
C VAL A 197 -6.48 15.83 0.47
N THR A 198 -5.28 16.00 1.02
CA THR A 198 -4.17 16.69 0.37
C THR A 198 -3.30 15.69 -0.36
N ILE A 199 -3.16 15.85 -1.66
CA ILE A 199 -2.31 15.01 -2.51
C ILE A 199 -1.19 15.88 -3.07
N ASN A 200 0.05 15.48 -2.80
CA ASN A 200 1.24 16.08 -3.37
C ASN A 200 1.58 15.38 -4.69
N LEU A 201 1.81 16.16 -5.70
CA LEU A 201 2.14 15.76 -7.05
C LEU A 201 3.53 16.29 -7.40
N GLU A 202 4.42 15.40 -7.84
CA GLU A 202 5.74 15.79 -8.35
C GLU A 202 5.78 15.60 -9.87
N PHE A 203 6.21 16.62 -10.57
CA PHE A 203 6.37 16.60 -12.02
C PHE A 203 7.83 16.80 -12.40
N GLN A 204 8.31 16.05 -13.39
CA GLN A 204 9.65 16.19 -13.92
C GLN A 204 9.68 15.80 -15.41
N HIS A 205 10.37 16.59 -16.23
CA HIS A 205 10.60 16.23 -17.62
C HIS A 205 11.98 15.59 -17.77
N PRO A 206 12.16 14.59 -18.65
CA PRO A 206 13.45 13.88 -18.79
C PRO A 206 14.56 14.71 -19.40
N SER A 207 14.25 15.80 -20.16
CA SER A 207 15.25 16.51 -20.96
C SER A 207 15.13 18.04 -20.97
N LYS A 208 14.10 18.63 -20.35
CA LYS A 208 13.93 20.09 -20.26
C LYS A 208 13.32 20.52 -18.93
N THR A 209 13.50 21.77 -18.55
CA THR A 209 12.79 22.34 -17.40
C THR A 209 11.31 22.49 -17.76
N LEU A 210 10.43 22.12 -16.83
CA LEU A 210 8.97 22.28 -17.00
C LEU A 210 8.58 23.75 -16.86
N GLU A 211 7.66 24.18 -17.70
CA GLU A 211 6.99 25.46 -17.57
C GLU A 211 5.65 25.28 -16.81
N ASP A 212 5.17 26.33 -16.13
CA ASP A 212 3.88 26.28 -15.42
C ASP A 212 2.71 25.90 -16.33
N LYS A 213 2.78 26.22 -17.61
CA LYS A 213 1.76 25.83 -18.59
C LYS A 213 1.64 24.30 -18.74
N ASP A 214 2.79 23.62 -18.85
CA ASP A 214 2.83 22.16 -19.01
C ASP A 214 2.23 21.48 -17.79
N VAL A 215 2.56 21.96 -16.59
CA VAL A 215 2.08 21.43 -15.31
C VAL A 215 0.58 21.70 -15.12
N ASN A 216 0.11 22.91 -15.43
CA ASN A 216 -1.28 23.29 -15.26
C ASN A 216 -2.25 22.48 -16.14
N LEU A 217 -1.82 22.07 -17.33
CA LEU A 217 -2.62 21.18 -18.17
C LEU A 217 -2.88 19.83 -17.49
N ILE A 218 -1.84 19.23 -16.93
CA ILE A 218 -1.94 17.93 -16.24
C ILE A 218 -2.77 18.08 -14.96
N ILE A 219 -2.57 19.16 -14.19
CA ILE A 219 -3.35 19.45 -13.00
C ILE A 219 -4.84 19.54 -13.34
N ASN A 220 -5.21 20.23 -14.39
CA ASN A 220 -6.61 20.35 -14.82
C ASN A 220 -7.19 18.99 -15.22
N GLU A 221 -6.42 18.15 -15.88
CA GLU A 221 -6.82 16.79 -16.21
C GLU A 221 -7.07 15.96 -14.94
N ILE A 222 -6.14 15.99 -13.97
CA ILE A 222 -6.27 15.33 -12.67
C ILE A 222 -7.52 15.82 -11.93
N ILE A 223 -7.73 17.15 -11.84
CA ILE A 223 -8.90 17.73 -11.18
C ILE A 223 -10.19 17.23 -11.83
N ASN A 224 -10.24 17.20 -13.16
CA ASN A 224 -11.42 16.75 -13.89
C ASN A 224 -11.73 15.27 -13.63
N VAL A 225 -10.71 14.41 -13.67
CA VAL A 225 -10.88 12.97 -13.45
C VAL A 225 -11.33 12.70 -12.00
N VAL A 226 -10.66 13.28 -11.03
CA VAL A 226 -11.00 13.10 -9.61
C VAL A 226 -12.38 13.68 -9.29
N SER A 227 -12.71 14.85 -9.82
CA SER A 227 -14.04 15.46 -9.61
C SER A 227 -15.15 14.63 -10.23
N LYS A 228 -14.93 14.07 -11.42
CA LYS A 228 -15.93 13.27 -12.12
C LYS A 228 -16.16 11.90 -11.43
N ASN A 229 -15.09 11.22 -11.05
CA ASN A 229 -15.19 9.83 -10.56
C ASN A 229 -15.59 9.77 -9.08
N PHE A 230 -15.22 10.77 -8.26
CA PHE A 230 -15.46 10.79 -6.83
C PHE A 230 -16.36 11.94 -6.36
N ASN A 231 -16.99 12.67 -7.27
CA ASN A 231 -17.76 13.88 -6.93
C ASN A 231 -16.97 14.84 -6.02
N ALA A 232 -15.65 14.88 -6.26
CA ALA A 232 -14.71 15.66 -5.46
C ALA A 232 -14.77 17.14 -5.79
N LYS A 233 -14.62 18.01 -4.78
CA LYS A 233 -14.50 19.44 -4.95
C LYS A 233 -13.07 19.87 -4.61
N LEU A 234 -12.43 20.61 -5.52
CA LEU A 234 -11.15 21.23 -5.20
C LEU A 234 -11.36 22.33 -4.16
N ARG A 235 -10.58 22.25 -3.08
CA ARG A 235 -10.52 23.29 -2.05
C ARG A 235 -9.31 24.18 -2.34
N GLN A 236 -9.57 25.45 -2.52
CA GLN A 236 -8.54 26.49 -2.60
C GLN A 236 -7.99 26.86 -1.23
#